data_9ae27226db897022f8094c44d1f64375
#
_entry.id   9ae27226db897022f8094c44d1f64375
#
_cell.length_a   1.000
_cell.length_b   1.000
_cell.length_c   1.000
_cell.angle_alpha   90.00
_cell.angle_beta   90.00
_cell.angle_gamma   90.00
#
_symmetry.space_group_name_H-M   'P 1'
#
loop_
_entity.id
_entity.type
_entity.pdbx_description
1 polymer ?
#
loop_
_entity_poly.entity_id
_entity_poly.type
_entity_poly.pdbx_seq_one_letter_code
_entity_poly.pdbx_strand_id
1 'polypeptide(L)'
;HYLLHRTYKVQPGDTILVHAAAGGMGLILCQWAKSLGAKIVGTVSTEEKAEVAYASGCQYPIVRSKESFVDKVLEISDGEGAAVVYEAIGKDTLQDSLDSLRPMGVCAAYGHVSGPPDPVDIIQDLGRRGSLFITRPAIMHYVAKREDLEWTARDLFKAIGDNTVSYTHLR
;
A
#
# COMPACT_ATOMS: atom_id res chain seq x y z
N HIS A 1 10.81 2.67 -0.68
CA HIS A 1 11.55 2.44 0.58
C HIS A 1 10.83 3.05 1.78
N TYR A 2 10.64 4.38 1.81
CA TYR A 2 10.09 5.04 3.01
C TYR A 2 8.69 4.55 3.39
N LEU A 3 7.85 4.19 2.42
CA LEU A 3 6.51 3.65 2.67
C LEU A 3 6.58 2.30 3.41
N LEU A 4 7.46 1.39 2.97
CA LEU A 4 7.56 0.02 3.49
C LEU A 4 8.42 -0.12 4.76
N HIS A 5 9.30 0.83 5.02
CA HIS A 5 10.28 0.73 6.13
C HIS A 5 10.16 1.81 7.19
N ARG A 6 9.53 2.95 6.88
CA ARG A 6 9.48 4.12 7.78
C ARG A 6 8.08 4.63 8.07
N THR A 7 7.19 4.70 7.07
CA THR A 7 5.78 5.07 7.29
C THR A 7 5.06 3.95 8.06
N TYR A 8 5.20 2.74 7.56
CA TYR A 8 4.86 1.50 8.26
C TYR A 8 5.97 0.49 7.98
N LYS A 9 6.52 -0.09 9.04
CA LYS A 9 7.55 -1.12 8.91
C LYS A 9 6.87 -2.47 8.68
N VAL A 10 6.75 -2.86 7.42
CA VAL A 10 6.13 -4.14 7.02
C VAL A 10 6.85 -5.30 7.67
N GLN A 11 6.08 -6.20 8.29
CA GLN A 11 6.57 -7.41 8.92
C GLN A 11 6.18 -8.66 8.10
N PRO A 12 6.96 -9.74 8.18
CA PRO A 12 6.54 -11.02 7.61
C PRO A 12 5.18 -11.45 8.17
N GLY A 13 4.28 -11.87 7.27
CA GLY A 13 2.93 -12.28 7.63
C GLY A 13 1.88 -11.15 7.67
N ASP A 14 2.28 -9.87 7.64
CA ASP A 14 1.32 -8.77 7.54
C ASP A 14 0.46 -8.91 6.28
N THR A 15 -0.85 -8.75 6.41
CA THR A 15 -1.72 -8.48 5.27
C THR A 15 -1.67 -6.99 4.97
N ILE A 16 -1.37 -6.62 3.73
CA ILE A 16 -1.29 -5.22 3.28
C ILE A 16 -2.20 -5.00 2.06
N LEU A 17 -2.76 -3.80 1.96
CA LEU A 17 -3.52 -3.38 0.78
C LEU A 17 -2.72 -2.33 -0.01
N VAL A 18 -2.59 -2.56 -1.33
CA VAL A 18 -1.91 -1.64 -2.25
C VAL A 18 -2.89 -1.19 -3.33
N HIS A 19 -3.28 0.07 -3.31
CA HIS A 19 -4.09 0.64 -4.38
C HIS A 19 -3.27 0.93 -5.63
N ALA A 20 -3.92 0.85 -6.81
CA ALA A 20 -3.26 0.98 -8.10
C ALA A 20 -2.02 0.06 -8.24
N ALA A 21 -2.18 -1.21 -7.88
CA ALA A 21 -1.11 -2.19 -7.75
C ALA A 21 -0.31 -2.42 -9.05
N ALA A 22 -0.91 -2.18 -10.23
CA ALA A 22 -0.24 -2.24 -11.54
C ALA A 22 0.36 -0.90 -11.98
N GLY A 23 0.28 0.15 -11.16
CA GLY A 23 0.94 1.44 -11.44
C GLY A 23 2.42 1.41 -11.07
N GLY A 24 3.19 2.43 -11.50
CA GLY A 24 4.64 2.45 -11.28
C GLY A 24 5.06 2.25 -9.81
N MET A 25 4.40 2.94 -8.87
CA MET A 25 4.65 2.72 -7.42
C MET A 25 4.09 1.38 -6.95
N GLY A 26 2.89 0.99 -7.41
CA GLY A 26 2.25 -0.26 -7.01
C GLY A 26 3.09 -1.48 -7.34
N LEU A 27 3.68 -1.55 -8.54
CA LEU A 27 4.55 -2.65 -8.95
C LEU A 27 5.78 -2.78 -8.05
N ILE A 28 6.41 -1.66 -7.70
CA ILE A 28 7.58 -1.65 -6.80
C ILE A 28 7.16 -2.06 -5.39
N LEU A 29 6.04 -1.52 -4.88
CA LEU A 29 5.53 -1.87 -3.55
C LEU A 29 5.21 -3.36 -3.45
N CYS A 30 4.54 -3.95 -4.46
CA CYS A 30 4.20 -5.37 -4.48
C CYS A 30 5.45 -6.27 -4.48
N GLN A 31 6.43 -5.99 -5.35
CA GLN A 31 7.67 -6.75 -5.41
C GLN A 31 8.44 -6.71 -4.08
N TRP A 32 8.61 -5.50 -3.55
CA TRP A 32 9.38 -5.31 -2.33
C TRP A 32 8.67 -5.87 -1.10
N ALA A 33 7.36 -5.61 -0.94
CA ALA A 33 6.58 -6.15 0.16
C ALA A 33 6.52 -7.69 0.14
N LYS A 34 6.47 -8.31 -1.06
CA LYS A 34 6.60 -9.77 -1.21
C LYS A 34 7.92 -10.28 -0.64
N SER A 35 9.03 -9.60 -0.91
CA SER A 35 10.34 -9.98 -0.37
C SER A 35 10.43 -9.82 1.16
N LEU A 36 9.60 -8.95 1.74
CA LEU A 36 9.46 -8.78 3.18
C LEU A 36 8.54 -9.82 3.81
N GLY A 37 7.92 -10.70 3.02
CA GLY A 37 7.04 -11.77 3.50
C GLY A 37 5.60 -11.33 3.77
N ALA A 38 5.13 -10.20 3.23
CA ALA A 38 3.76 -9.76 3.37
C ALA A 38 2.80 -10.54 2.46
N LYS A 39 1.52 -10.66 2.89
CA LYS A 39 0.39 -11.03 2.04
C LYS A 39 -0.15 -9.77 1.39
N ILE A 40 -0.20 -9.72 0.05
CA ILE A 40 -0.47 -8.50 -0.69
C ILE A 40 -1.81 -8.61 -1.42
N VAL A 41 -2.77 -7.82 -0.96
CA VAL A 41 -4.01 -7.52 -1.68
C VAL A 41 -3.78 -6.26 -2.50
N GLY A 42 -4.13 -6.27 -3.78
CA GLY A 42 -3.87 -5.13 -4.66
C GLY A 42 -5.08 -4.75 -5.50
N THR A 43 -5.44 -3.47 -5.56
CA THR A 43 -6.55 -3.05 -6.41
C THR A 43 -6.07 -2.55 -7.77
N VAL A 44 -6.81 -2.93 -8.80
CA VAL A 44 -6.59 -2.53 -10.20
C VAL A 44 -7.90 -2.15 -10.88
N SER A 45 -7.83 -1.60 -12.10
CA SER A 45 -9.01 -1.17 -12.86
C SER A 45 -9.46 -2.17 -13.92
N THR A 46 -8.61 -3.10 -14.36
CA THR A 46 -8.91 -4.09 -15.42
C THR A 46 -8.25 -5.43 -15.13
N GLU A 47 -8.70 -6.49 -15.82
CA GLU A 47 -8.11 -7.84 -15.71
C GLU A 47 -6.66 -7.88 -16.20
N GLU A 48 -6.35 -7.19 -17.30
CA GLU A 48 -4.98 -7.15 -17.82
C GLU A 48 -4.03 -6.54 -16.79
N LYS A 49 -4.50 -5.53 -16.04
CA LYS A 49 -3.74 -4.95 -14.92
C LYS A 49 -3.65 -5.89 -13.72
N ALA A 50 -4.64 -6.75 -13.51
CA ALA A 50 -4.57 -7.77 -12.48
C ALA A 50 -3.45 -8.78 -12.77
N GLU A 51 -3.33 -9.22 -14.02
CA GLU A 51 -2.23 -10.09 -14.46
C GLU A 51 -0.86 -9.45 -14.25
N VAL A 52 -0.71 -8.16 -14.60
CA VAL A 52 0.53 -7.38 -14.39
C VAL A 52 0.87 -7.26 -12.91
N ALA A 53 -0.11 -6.95 -12.06
CA ALA A 53 0.09 -6.87 -10.61
C ALA A 53 0.48 -8.22 -10.02
N TYR A 54 -0.19 -9.31 -10.45
CA TYR A 54 0.10 -10.67 -10.01
C TYR A 54 1.53 -11.09 -10.37
N ALA A 55 1.94 -10.86 -11.61
CA ALA A 55 3.31 -11.13 -12.07
C ALA A 55 4.35 -10.34 -11.28
N SER A 56 3.97 -9.19 -10.72
CA SER A 56 4.83 -8.33 -9.89
C SER A 56 4.73 -8.61 -8.38
N GLY A 57 4.10 -9.73 -7.99
CA GLY A 57 4.10 -10.20 -6.61
C GLY A 57 2.86 -9.86 -5.78
N CYS A 58 1.86 -9.18 -6.33
CA CYS A 58 0.55 -9.05 -5.72
C CYS A 58 -0.15 -10.41 -5.74
N GLN A 59 -0.30 -11.07 -4.59
CA GLN A 59 -0.91 -12.40 -4.54
C GLN A 59 -2.42 -12.39 -4.81
N TYR A 60 -3.10 -11.29 -4.44
CA TYR A 60 -4.55 -11.15 -4.52
C TYR A 60 -4.93 -9.85 -5.25
N PRO A 61 -4.77 -9.80 -6.58
CA PRO A 61 -5.20 -8.65 -7.37
C PRO A 61 -6.73 -8.63 -7.50
N ILE A 62 -7.33 -7.45 -7.32
CA ILE A 62 -8.78 -7.22 -7.34
C ILE A 62 -9.14 -6.17 -8.37
N VAL A 63 -10.03 -6.50 -9.27
CA VAL A 63 -10.65 -5.55 -10.19
C VAL A 63 -11.79 -4.84 -9.47
N ARG A 64 -11.58 -3.59 -9.03
CA ARG A 64 -12.51 -2.82 -8.18
C ARG A 64 -13.96 -2.74 -8.67
N SER A 65 -14.18 -2.82 -9.97
CA SER A 65 -15.54 -2.80 -10.55
C SER A 65 -16.30 -4.13 -10.42
N LYS A 66 -15.61 -5.20 -9.99
CA LYS A 66 -16.17 -6.56 -9.91
C LYS A 66 -16.27 -7.08 -8.49
N GLU A 67 -15.39 -6.67 -7.61
CA GLU A 67 -15.25 -7.21 -6.26
C GLU A 67 -15.00 -6.11 -5.24
N SER A 68 -15.49 -6.32 -4.00
CA SER A 68 -15.15 -5.50 -2.84
C SER A 68 -13.75 -5.84 -2.35
N PHE A 69 -12.87 -4.87 -2.32
CA PHE A 69 -11.53 -5.08 -1.75
C PHE A 69 -11.56 -5.15 -0.22
N VAL A 70 -12.56 -4.56 0.44
CA VAL A 70 -12.75 -4.67 1.90
C VAL A 70 -13.01 -6.12 2.26
N ASP A 71 -14.00 -6.74 1.60
CA ASP A 71 -14.35 -8.15 1.86
C ASP A 71 -13.18 -9.07 1.59
N LYS A 72 -12.42 -8.79 0.51
CA LYS A 72 -11.25 -9.60 0.15
C LYS A 72 -10.11 -9.45 1.15
N VAL A 73 -9.85 -8.26 1.64
CA VAL A 73 -8.86 -8.04 2.71
C VAL A 73 -9.26 -8.82 3.97
N LEU A 74 -10.52 -8.74 4.38
CA LEU A 74 -11.03 -9.47 5.55
C LEU A 74 -10.93 -10.99 5.35
N GLU A 75 -11.28 -11.51 4.17
CA GLU A 75 -11.13 -12.93 3.83
C GLU A 75 -9.66 -13.40 3.98
N ILE A 76 -8.71 -12.67 3.38
CA ILE A 76 -7.29 -13.04 3.36
C ILE A 76 -6.62 -12.91 4.73
N SER A 77 -7.14 -12.02 5.57
CA SER A 77 -6.62 -11.77 6.92
C SER A 77 -7.37 -12.52 8.03
N ASP A 78 -8.22 -13.49 7.68
CA ASP A 78 -9.03 -14.25 8.63
C ASP A 78 -9.92 -13.33 9.52
N GLY A 79 -10.39 -12.21 8.95
CA GLY A 79 -11.24 -11.21 9.60
C GLY A 79 -10.48 -10.11 10.37
N GLU A 80 -9.17 -10.18 10.45
CA GLU A 80 -8.36 -9.19 11.20
C GLU A 80 -8.28 -7.82 10.50
N GLY A 81 -8.21 -7.80 9.17
CA GLY A 81 -7.96 -6.60 8.35
C GLY A 81 -6.49 -6.37 8.02
N ALA A 82 -6.23 -5.37 7.20
CA ALA A 82 -4.88 -5.03 6.76
C ALA A 82 -4.08 -4.28 7.85
N ALA A 83 -2.82 -4.60 7.96
CA ALA A 83 -1.87 -3.88 8.83
C ALA A 83 -1.60 -2.45 8.33
N VAL A 84 -1.52 -2.31 7.01
CA VAL A 84 -1.35 -1.02 6.34
C VAL A 84 -2.08 -1.01 5.00
N VAL A 85 -2.66 0.13 4.67
CA VAL A 85 -3.18 0.46 3.35
C VAL A 85 -2.29 1.52 2.72
N TYR A 86 -1.75 1.23 1.55
CA TYR A 86 -1.03 2.19 0.71
C TYR A 86 -2.04 2.85 -0.24
N GLU A 87 -2.61 3.95 0.22
CA GLU A 87 -3.70 4.67 -0.44
C GLU A 87 -3.16 5.66 -1.48
N ALA A 88 -3.50 5.42 -2.75
CA ALA A 88 -3.06 6.23 -3.89
C ALA A 88 -4.21 6.91 -4.62
N ILE A 89 -5.45 6.51 -4.37
CA ILE A 89 -6.63 6.90 -5.15
C ILE A 89 -7.30 8.14 -4.55
N GLY A 90 -7.55 8.15 -3.24
CA GLY A 90 -8.11 9.29 -2.53
C GLY A 90 -9.62 9.24 -2.39
N LYS A 91 -10.35 10.18 -3.01
CA LYS A 91 -11.78 10.39 -2.81
C LYS A 91 -12.62 9.10 -2.92
N ASP A 92 -12.35 8.30 -3.95
CA ASP A 92 -13.18 7.14 -4.27
C ASP A 92 -12.94 5.92 -3.39
N THR A 93 -11.87 5.91 -2.57
CA THR A 93 -11.44 4.69 -1.87
C THR A 93 -11.08 4.90 -0.40
N LEU A 94 -10.91 6.14 0.08
CA LEU A 94 -10.40 6.36 1.42
C LEU A 94 -11.27 5.71 2.51
N GLN A 95 -12.59 5.85 2.45
CA GLN A 95 -13.48 5.31 3.48
C GLN A 95 -13.42 3.78 3.54
N ASP A 96 -13.50 3.12 2.37
CA ASP A 96 -13.37 1.67 2.28
C ASP A 96 -11.95 1.20 2.66
N SER A 97 -10.93 2.03 2.40
CA SER A 97 -9.55 1.78 2.86
C SER A 97 -9.45 1.75 4.38
N LEU A 98 -10.14 2.67 5.07
CA LEU A 98 -10.20 2.68 6.52
C LEU A 98 -10.98 1.48 7.06
N ASP A 99 -12.06 1.05 6.38
CA ASP A 99 -12.86 -0.12 6.75
C ASP A 99 -12.10 -1.44 6.57
N SER A 100 -11.08 -1.47 5.71
CA SER A 100 -10.25 -2.65 5.48
C SER A 100 -9.10 -2.81 6.47
N LEU A 101 -8.85 -1.82 7.35
CA LEU A 101 -7.74 -1.86 8.31
C LEU A 101 -8.09 -2.67 9.56
N ARG A 102 -7.08 -3.39 10.07
CA ARG A 102 -7.15 -3.96 11.42
C ARG A 102 -7.12 -2.85 12.49
N PRO A 103 -7.54 -3.14 13.74
CA PRO A 103 -7.31 -2.20 14.84
C PRO A 103 -5.84 -1.76 14.91
N MET A 104 -5.62 -0.47 15.15
CA MET A 104 -4.30 0.19 15.12
C MET A 104 -3.58 0.10 13.77
N GLY A 105 -4.30 -0.19 12.68
CA GLY A 105 -3.76 -0.21 11.33
C GLY A 105 -3.45 1.20 10.79
N VAL A 106 -2.62 1.26 9.77
CA VAL A 106 -2.12 2.52 9.20
C VAL A 106 -2.66 2.74 7.79
N CYS A 107 -3.30 3.86 7.55
CA CYS A 107 -3.58 4.36 6.19
C CYS A 107 -2.47 5.33 5.76
N ALA A 108 -1.62 4.91 4.84
CA ALA A 108 -0.59 5.74 4.22
C ALA A 108 -1.14 6.38 2.93
N ALA A 109 -1.83 7.52 3.05
CA ALA A 109 -2.47 8.22 1.94
C ALA A 109 -1.46 9.05 1.14
N TYR A 110 -0.63 8.40 0.31
CA TYR A 110 0.45 9.07 -0.44
C TYR A 110 0.00 9.65 -1.79
N GLY A 111 -1.19 9.27 -2.29
CA GLY A 111 -1.76 9.76 -3.55
C GLY A 111 -3.22 10.23 -3.42
N HIS A 112 -3.75 10.84 -4.49
CA HIS A 112 -5.16 11.27 -4.58
C HIS A 112 -5.58 11.38 -6.06
N VAL A 113 -5.43 10.31 -6.81
CA VAL A 113 -5.68 10.29 -8.27
C VAL A 113 -7.13 10.59 -8.62
N SER A 114 -8.09 10.16 -7.79
CA SER A 114 -9.53 10.48 -7.98
C SER A 114 -9.95 11.82 -7.38
N GLY A 115 -9.00 12.58 -6.85
CA GLY A 115 -9.24 13.84 -6.19
C GLY A 115 -9.01 13.79 -4.68
N PRO A 116 -9.01 14.94 -4.00
CA PRO A 116 -8.86 15.00 -2.55
C PRO A 116 -10.02 14.26 -1.88
N PRO A 117 -9.75 13.45 -0.85
CA PRO A 117 -10.80 12.79 -0.08
C PRO A 117 -11.61 13.80 0.74
N ASP A 118 -12.80 13.41 1.15
CA ASP A 118 -13.60 14.17 2.10
C ASP A 118 -12.86 14.28 3.46
N PRO A 119 -13.21 15.27 4.30
CA PRO A 119 -12.63 15.42 5.63
C PRO A 119 -12.78 14.15 6.47
N VAL A 120 -11.74 13.76 7.17
CA VAL A 120 -11.71 12.59 8.06
C VAL A 120 -12.17 13.02 9.46
N ASP A 121 -13.22 12.38 9.97
CA ASP A 121 -13.66 12.55 11.36
C ASP A 121 -12.80 11.64 12.26
N ILE A 122 -12.03 12.25 13.15
CA ILE A 122 -11.11 11.51 14.02
C ILE A 122 -11.84 10.56 14.99
N ILE A 123 -13.09 10.85 15.35
CA ILE A 123 -13.87 10.00 16.28
C ILE A 123 -14.54 8.86 15.49
N GLN A 124 -15.24 9.19 14.40
CA GLN A 124 -16.03 8.22 13.65
C GLN A 124 -15.11 7.37 12.75
N ASP A 125 -14.21 8.01 11.99
CA ASP A 125 -13.41 7.34 10.98
C ASP A 125 -12.18 6.63 11.55
N LEU A 126 -11.60 7.15 12.61
CA LEU A 126 -10.38 6.55 13.19
C LEU A 126 -10.66 5.87 14.53
N GLY A 127 -11.32 6.56 15.47
CA GLY A 127 -11.55 6.05 16.80
C GLY A 127 -12.43 4.80 16.81
N ARG A 128 -13.63 4.87 16.22
CA ARG A 128 -14.60 3.76 16.24
C ARG A 128 -14.20 2.57 15.37
N ARG A 129 -13.40 2.79 14.32
CA ARG A 129 -12.87 1.71 13.47
C ARG A 129 -11.67 0.97 14.07
N GLY A 130 -11.26 1.32 15.30
CA GLY A 130 -10.20 0.58 15.99
C GLY A 130 -8.93 1.37 16.25
N SER A 131 -9.03 2.67 16.54
CA SER A 131 -7.87 3.53 16.83
C SER A 131 -6.88 3.59 15.67
N LEU A 132 -7.38 3.83 14.47
CA LEU A 132 -6.60 3.82 13.25
C LEU A 132 -5.63 5.01 13.19
N PHE A 133 -4.55 4.83 12.44
CA PHE A 133 -3.63 5.91 12.09
C PHE A 133 -3.83 6.29 10.62
N ILE A 134 -3.86 7.59 10.35
CA ILE A 134 -3.80 8.11 8.98
C ILE A 134 -2.66 9.09 8.85
N THR A 135 -1.91 8.99 7.77
CA THR A 135 -0.82 9.91 7.46
C THR A 135 -0.79 10.26 5.98
N ARG A 136 -0.35 11.48 5.67
CA ARG A 136 -0.05 11.94 4.31
C ARG A 136 1.47 11.98 4.12
N PRO A 137 2.13 10.84 3.86
CA PRO A 137 3.57 10.80 3.77
C PRO A 137 4.06 11.50 2.48
N ALA A 138 5.10 12.32 2.62
CA ALA A 138 5.78 12.97 1.51
C ALA A 138 7.29 12.68 1.62
N ILE A 139 7.87 12.15 0.56
CA ILE A 139 9.27 11.68 0.53
C ILE A 139 10.26 12.74 1.04
N MET A 140 10.01 14.03 0.77
CA MET A 140 10.86 15.14 1.21
C MET A 140 11.14 15.14 2.71
N HIS A 141 10.15 14.75 3.52
CA HIS A 141 10.30 14.71 4.98
C HIS A 141 11.12 13.50 5.45
N TYR A 142 11.07 12.39 4.69
CA TYR A 142 11.79 11.16 5.01
C TYR A 142 13.26 11.17 4.60
N VAL A 143 13.62 12.03 3.63
CA VAL A 143 14.98 12.14 3.10
C VAL A 143 15.59 13.54 3.29
N ALA A 144 15.05 14.32 4.24
CA ALA A 144 15.51 15.68 4.52
C ALA A 144 16.96 15.73 5.01
N LYS A 145 17.38 14.70 5.75
CA LYS A 145 18.76 14.55 6.18
C LYS A 145 19.56 13.75 5.17
N ARG A 146 20.83 14.13 4.95
CA ARG A 146 21.73 13.45 4.02
C ARG A 146 21.89 11.97 4.32
N GLU A 147 22.01 11.61 5.59
CA GLU A 147 22.11 10.23 6.05
C GLU A 147 20.89 9.38 5.70
N ASP A 148 19.66 9.95 5.84
CA ASP A 148 18.42 9.30 5.48
C ASP A 148 18.30 9.08 3.96
N LEU A 149 18.70 10.08 3.18
CA LEU A 149 18.72 9.98 1.72
C LEU A 149 19.69 8.88 1.26
N GLU A 150 20.91 8.87 1.79
CA GLU A 150 21.92 7.87 1.45
C GLU A 150 21.52 6.46 1.87
N TRP A 151 20.93 6.31 3.04
CA TRP A 151 20.38 5.02 3.48
C TRP A 151 19.28 4.53 2.55
N THR A 152 18.27 5.39 2.29
CA THR A 152 17.14 5.04 1.41
C THR A 152 17.60 4.66 0.01
N ALA A 153 18.56 5.42 -0.55
CA ALA A 153 19.10 5.15 -1.88
C ALA A 153 19.92 3.84 -1.92
N ARG A 154 20.74 3.57 -0.91
CA ARG A 154 21.54 2.35 -0.80
C ARG A 154 20.65 1.10 -0.75
N ASP A 155 19.60 1.14 0.07
CA ASP A 155 18.67 0.01 0.20
C ASP A 155 17.89 -0.23 -1.09
N LEU A 156 17.47 0.85 -1.78
CA LEU A 156 16.83 0.73 -3.08
C LEU A 156 17.76 0.13 -4.14
N PHE A 157 18.99 0.64 -4.24
CA PHE A 157 19.97 0.10 -5.20
C PHE A 157 20.35 -1.35 -4.88
N LYS A 158 20.43 -1.71 -3.60
CA LYS A 158 20.63 -3.09 -3.18
C LYS A 158 19.45 -3.97 -3.65
N ALA A 159 18.21 -3.55 -3.40
CA ALA A 159 17.01 -4.29 -3.82
C ALA A 159 16.94 -4.48 -5.35
N ILE A 160 17.40 -3.50 -6.13
CA ILE A 160 17.53 -3.60 -7.59
C ILE A 160 18.64 -4.59 -7.96
N GLY A 161 19.82 -4.48 -7.35
CA GLY A 161 20.96 -5.36 -7.61
C GLY A 161 20.69 -6.83 -7.28
N ASP A 162 19.91 -7.08 -6.23
CA ASP A 162 19.50 -8.42 -5.80
C ASP A 162 18.29 -8.96 -6.60
N ASN A 163 17.80 -8.23 -7.62
CA ASN A 163 16.58 -8.53 -8.38
C ASN A 163 15.31 -8.64 -7.52
N THR A 164 15.30 -8.08 -6.33
CA THR A 164 14.11 -7.99 -5.46
C THR A 164 13.07 -7.07 -6.09
N VAL A 165 13.53 -5.98 -6.70
CA VAL A 165 12.73 -4.97 -7.39
C VAL A 165 13.26 -4.76 -8.80
N SER A 166 12.35 -4.83 -9.78
CA SER A 166 12.61 -4.48 -11.18
C SER A 166 11.73 -3.29 -11.58
N TYR A 167 12.28 -2.33 -12.32
CA TYR A 167 11.60 -1.12 -12.77
C TYR A 167 11.46 -1.03 -14.30
N THR A 168 11.57 -2.14 -15.01
CA THR A 168 11.62 -2.22 -16.49
C THR A 168 10.37 -1.71 -17.24
N HIS A 169 9.37 -1.17 -16.53
CA HIS A 169 8.14 -0.66 -17.12
C HIS A 169 8.05 0.86 -17.24
N LEU A 170 9.14 1.58 -17.02
CA LEU A 170 9.24 2.99 -17.36
C LEU A 170 9.66 3.12 -18.84
N ARG A 171 8.72 2.80 -19.74
CA ARG A 171 8.80 3.17 -21.15
C ARG A 171 7.83 4.28 -21.46
#